data_67c206213caf96163415d53e5396ce3f
#
_entry.id   67c206213caf96163415d53e5396ce3f
#
_cell.length_a   1.000
_cell.length_b   1.000
_cell.length_c   1.000
_cell.angle_alpha   90.00
_cell.angle_beta   90.00
_cell.angle_gamma   90.00
#
_symmetry.space_group_name_H-M   'P 1'
#
loop_
_entity.id
_entity.type
_entity.pdbx_description
1 polymer ?
#
loop_
_entity_poly.entity_id
_entity_poly.type
_entity_poly.pdbx_seq_one_letter_code
_entity_poly.pdbx_strand_id
1 'polypeptide(L)'
;IIKYVGIAINKITRMGRLESYFAISTAMFGQPEVYLTIKDIIPKLSRAKLYTIATSGMSAVSMAMLGSYMQMIEPKFVVTAVMLNIFSALIIASVINPYKSDDTDVEIDNLTKSTETKTLNGKTGKPKKVAFFQMIGDSAMDGFKIAVVVAVMLLAFISLMEAINILFGSVGLNFRQLIGYVFAPIAFLMGIPWSEAVPAGSLMATKLITNEFVAMLDFKNVLGDVS
;
A
#
# COMPACT_ATOMS: atom_id res chain seq x y z
N ILE A 1 -7.04 -4.33 -19.69
CA ILE A 1 -5.98 -3.32 -19.47
C ILE A 1 -4.91 -3.89 -18.54
N ILE A 2 -5.23 -4.34 -17.32
CA ILE A 2 -4.29 -4.86 -16.31
C ILE A 2 -3.42 -5.99 -16.85
N LYS A 3 -3.98 -6.96 -17.59
CA LYS A 3 -3.24 -8.08 -18.18
C LYS A 3 -2.14 -7.61 -19.16
N TYR A 4 -2.44 -6.65 -20.04
CA TYR A 4 -1.48 -6.15 -21.02
C TYR A 4 -0.39 -5.30 -20.39
N VAL A 5 -0.75 -4.46 -19.42
CA VAL A 5 0.20 -3.64 -18.68
C VAL A 5 1.10 -4.52 -17.81
N GLY A 6 0.55 -5.58 -17.19
CA GLY A 6 1.33 -6.58 -16.46
C GLY A 6 2.38 -7.30 -17.31
N ILE A 7 2.02 -7.66 -18.55
CA ILE A 7 2.96 -8.26 -19.50
C ILE A 7 4.08 -7.29 -19.89
N ALA A 8 3.73 -6.01 -20.13
CA ALA A 8 4.72 -4.99 -20.49
C ALA A 8 5.73 -4.75 -19.36
N ILE A 9 5.25 -4.67 -18.11
CA ILE A 9 6.13 -4.48 -16.94
C ILE A 9 6.96 -5.73 -16.66
N ASN A 10 6.40 -6.93 -16.78
CA ASN A 10 7.15 -8.18 -16.67
C ASN A 10 8.35 -8.20 -17.62
N LYS A 11 8.17 -7.72 -18.86
CA LYS A 11 9.24 -7.64 -19.86
C LYS A 11 10.35 -6.65 -19.47
N ILE A 12 10.01 -5.58 -18.76
CA ILE A 12 10.98 -4.55 -18.34
C ILE A 12 11.68 -4.97 -17.03
N THR A 13 10.90 -5.42 -16.05
CA THR A 13 11.40 -5.70 -14.68
C THR A 13 11.91 -7.11 -14.50
N ARG A 14 11.57 -8.04 -15.40
CA ARG A 14 11.83 -9.49 -15.28
C ARG A 14 11.23 -10.11 -14.00
N MET A 15 10.30 -9.43 -13.37
CA MET A 15 9.53 -9.96 -12.23
C MET A 15 8.43 -10.89 -12.73
N GLY A 16 7.91 -11.73 -11.85
CA GLY A 16 6.80 -12.64 -12.18
C GLY A 16 5.54 -11.92 -12.63
N ARG A 17 4.71 -12.61 -13.39
CA ARG A 17 3.44 -12.03 -13.89
C ARG A 17 2.48 -11.68 -12.77
N LEU A 18 2.46 -12.48 -11.70
CA LEU A 18 1.61 -12.25 -10.53
C LEU A 18 2.04 -10.99 -9.78
N GLU A 19 3.35 -10.81 -9.55
CA GLU A 19 3.92 -9.66 -8.87
C GLU A 19 3.69 -8.37 -9.68
N SER A 20 3.89 -8.44 -11.00
CA SER A 20 3.61 -7.31 -11.91
C SER A 20 2.11 -6.96 -11.92
N TYR A 21 1.22 -7.97 -11.96
CA TYR A 21 -0.21 -7.78 -11.85
C TYR A 21 -0.58 -7.11 -10.53
N PHE A 22 -0.04 -7.61 -9.42
CA PHE A 22 -0.31 -7.10 -8.08
C PHE A 22 0.13 -5.63 -7.94
N ALA A 23 1.35 -5.30 -8.35
CA ALA A 23 1.89 -3.94 -8.24
C ALA A 23 1.04 -2.91 -9.01
N ILE A 24 0.61 -3.24 -10.23
CA ILE A 24 -0.24 -2.35 -11.03
C ILE A 24 -1.63 -2.25 -10.43
N SER A 25 -2.21 -3.38 -10.04
CA SER A 25 -3.54 -3.40 -9.45
C SER A 25 -3.57 -2.61 -8.15
N THR A 26 -2.52 -2.69 -7.32
CA THR A 26 -2.41 -1.91 -6.07
C THR A 26 -2.33 -0.42 -6.34
N ALA A 27 -1.61 -0.01 -7.38
CA ALA A 27 -1.56 1.40 -7.76
C ALA A 27 -2.91 1.94 -8.27
N MET A 28 -3.74 1.09 -8.87
CA MET A 28 -5.07 1.50 -9.37
C MET A 28 -6.15 1.46 -8.29
N PHE A 29 -6.24 0.35 -7.55
CA PHE A 29 -7.36 0.09 -6.64
C PHE A 29 -7.01 0.33 -5.18
N GLY A 30 -5.77 0.13 -4.79
CA GLY A 30 -5.31 0.16 -3.42
C GLY A 30 -4.90 -1.22 -2.91
N GLN A 31 -4.09 -1.21 -1.87
CA GLN A 31 -3.52 -2.42 -1.29
C GLN A 31 -4.58 -3.38 -0.74
N PRO A 32 -5.55 -2.93 0.10
CA PRO A 32 -6.53 -3.85 0.70
C PRO A 32 -7.40 -4.54 -0.34
N GLU A 33 -7.83 -3.82 -1.37
CA GLU A 33 -8.71 -4.32 -2.42
C GLU A 33 -8.01 -5.40 -3.26
N VAL A 34 -6.73 -5.19 -3.57
CA VAL A 34 -5.98 -6.15 -4.37
C VAL A 34 -5.65 -7.40 -3.58
N TYR A 35 -5.37 -7.30 -2.28
CA TYR A 35 -5.21 -8.49 -1.44
C TYR A 35 -6.46 -9.36 -1.40
N LEU A 36 -7.65 -8.78 -1.46
CA LEU A 36 -8.89 -9.55 -1.57
C LEU A 36 -8.95 -10.38 -2.86
N THR A 37 -8.43 -9.85 -3.97
CA THR A 37 -8.46 -10.56 -5.26
C THR A 37 -7.54 -11.77 -5.27
N ILE A 38 -6.46 -11.76 -4.49
CA ILE A 38 -5.47 -12.85 -4.43
C ILE A 38 -5.52 -13.67 -3.13
N LYS A 39 -6.47 -13.42 -2.23
CA LYS A 39 -6.54 -14.05 -0.90
C LYS A 39 -6.44 -15.57 -0.92
N ASP A 40 -7.07 -16.21 -1.91
CA ASP A 40 -7.11 -17.67 -2.05
C ASP A 40 -5.76 -18.24 -2.56
N ILE A 41 -4.90 -17.40 -3.13
CA ILE A 41 -3.59 -17.74 -3.68
C ILE A 41 -2.48 -17.48 -2.66
N ILE A 42 -2.64 -16.48 -1.79
CA ILE A 42 -1.64 -16.09 -0.79
C ILE A 42 -1.06 -17.27 -0.01
N PRO A 43 -1.87 -18.26 0.51
CA PRO A 43 -1.33 -19.40 1.24
C PRO A 43 -0.47 -20.34 0.41
N LYS A 44 -0.56 -20.27 -0.92
CA LYS A 44 0.15 -21.15 -1.86
C LYS A 44 1.43 -20.52 -2.40
N LEU A 45 1.65 -19.24 -2.11
CA LEU A 45 2.82 -18.51 -2.61
C LEU A 45 4.09 -18.92 -1.87
N SER A 46 5.21 -18.92 -2.59
CA SER A 46 6.52 -19.03 -1.97
C SER A 46 6.81 -17.79 -1.10
N ARG A 47 7.67 -17.95 -0.09
CA ARG A 47 8.05 -16.83 0.79
C ARG A 47 8.63 -15.65 0.01
N ALA A 48 9.42 -15.91 -1.04
CA ALA A 48 10.01 -14.88 -1.88
C ALA A 48 8.93 -14.08 -2.63
N LYS A 49 7.97 -14.75 -3.27
CA LYS A 49 6.85 -14.10 -3.95
C LYS A 49 6.00 -13.29 -2.97
N LEU A 50 5.68 -13.87 -1.81
CA LEU A 50 4.91 -13.19 -0.78
C LEU A 50 5.61 -11.92 -0.28
N TYR A 51 6.93 -12.00 -0.06
CA TYR A 51 7.72 -10.84 0.36
C TYR A 51 7.70 -9.72 -0.70
N THR A 52 7.89 -10.06 -1.98
CA THR A 52 7.85 -9.08 -3.07
C THR A 52 6.47 -8.43 -3.21
N ILE A 53 5.40 -9.22 -3.12
CA ILE A 53 4.03 -8.73 -3.16
C ILE A 53 3.76 -7.80 -1.98
N ALA A 54 4.16 -8.19 -0.77
CA ALA A 54 3.99 -7.37 0.42
C ALA A 54 4.77 -6.04 0.31
N THR A 55 6.04 -6.10 -0.09
CA THR A 55 6.89 -4.91 -0.25
C THR A 55 6.35 -3.96 -1.31
N SER A 56 5.99 -4.45 -2.49
CA SER A 56 5.45 -3.63 -3.55
C SER A 56 4.07 -3.04 -3.20
N GLY A 57 3.23 -3.83 -2.51
CA GLY A 57 1.91 -3.38 -2.04
C GLY A 57 2.00 -2.29 -0.99
N MET A 58 2.87 -2.44 0.01
CA MET A 58 3.05 -1.45 1.07
C MET A 58 3.71 -0.16 0.58
N SER A 59 4.44 -0.21 -0.52
CA SER A 59 5.08 0.95 -1.13
C SER A 59 4.14 1.74 -2.03
N ALA A 60 3.10 1.10 -2.59
CA ALA A 60 2.25 1.72 -3.60
C ALA A 60 1.22 2.67 -2.97
N VAL A 61 1.08 3.85 -3.58
CA VAL A 61 -0.01 4.78 -3.32
C VAL A 61 -1.12 4.53 -4.31
N SER A 62 -2.35 4.36 -3.84
CA SER A 62 -3.48 4.06 -4.72
C SER A 62 -4.05 5.31 -5.38
N MET A 63 -4.47 5.17 -6.64
CA MET A 63 -5.23 6.22 -7.34
C MET A 63 -6.56 6.54 -6.63
N ALA A 64 -7.12 5.62 -5.87
CA ALA A 64 -8.33 5.84 -5.09
C ALA A 64 -8.13 6.93 -4.01
N MET A 65 -6.92 7.03 -3.44
CA MET A 65 -6.58 8.05 -2.45
C MET A 65 -6.09 9.37 -3.07
N LEU A 66 -5.87 9.40 -4.38
CA LEU A 66 -5.33 10.55 -5.10
C LEU A 66 -6.15 11.82 -4.83
N GLY A 67 -7.48 11.73 -4.91
CA GLY A 67 -8.37 12.86 -4.68
C GLY A 67 -8.26 13.44 -3.27
N SER A 68 -8.05 12.60 -2.26
CA SER A 68 -7.85 13.04 -0.88
C SER A 68 -6.51 13.75 -0.71
N TYR A 69 -5.45 13.21 -1.29
CA TYR A 69 -4.11 13.83 -1.21
C TYR A 69 -4.01 15.14 -1.98
N MET A 70 -4.71 15.27 -3.12
CA MET A 70 -4.78 16.53 -3.88
C MET A 70 -5.47 17.68 -3.13
N GLN A 71 -6.26 17.37 -2.09
CA GLN A 71 -6.84 18.38 -1.20
C GLN A 71 -5.88 18.82 -0.08
N MET A 72 -4.83 18.04 0.15
CA MET A 72 -3.84 18.32 1.20
C MET A 72 -2.59 18.97 0.64
N ILE A 73 -2.19 18.57 -0.56
CA ILE A 73 -0.93 18.98 -1.21
C ILE A 73 -1.24 19.37 -2.66
N GLU A 74 -0.40 20.19 -3.24
CA GLU A 74 -0.54 20.63 -4.63
C GLU A 74 -0.60 19.43 -5.59
N PRO A 75 -1.65 19.34 -6.44
CA PRO A 75 -1.95 18.16 -7.26
C PRO A 75 -0.78 17.67 -8.12
N LYS A 76 0.05 18.58 -8.65
CA LYS A 76 1.18 18.22 -9.50
C LYS A 76 2.19 17.31 -8.79
N PHE A 77 2.47 17.55 -7.51
CA PHE A 77 3.40 16.74 -6.73
C PHE A 77 2.81 15.37 -6.43
N VAL A 78 1.52 15.31 -6.08
CA VAL A 78 0.83 14.06 -5.77
C VAL A 78 0.80 13.13 -6.99
N VAL A 79 0.40 13.65 -8.16
CA VAL A 79 0.35 12.86 -9.40
C VAL A 79 1.74 12.34 -9.78
N THR A 80 2.75 13.22 -9.72
CA THR A 80 4.13 12.83 -10.04
C THR A 80 4.63 11.77 -9.08
N ALA A 81 4.38 11.92 -7.78
CA ALA A 81 4.79 10.95 -6.75
C ALA A 81 4.14 9.58 -6.97
N VAL A 82 2.83 9.53 -7.26
CA VAL A 82 2.12 8.27 -7.53
C VAL A 82 2.69 7.56 -8.75
N MET A 83 2.95 8.31 -9.83
CA MET A 83 3.52 7.72 -11.06
C MET A 83 4.93 7.18 -10.84
N LEU A 84 5.80 7.94 -10.17
CA LEU A 84 7.15 7.49 -9.85
C LEU A 84 7.16 6.31 -8.89
N ASN A 85 6.22 6.27 -7.94
CA ASN A 85 6.16 5.26 -6.91
C ASN A 85 5.90 3.86 -7.47
N ILE A 86 5.11 3.73 -8.54
CA ILE A 86 4.86 2.44 -9.21
C ILE A 86 6.19 1.80 -9.64
N PHE A 87 7.05 2.57 -10.29
CA PHE A 87 8.34 2.06 -10.77
C PHE A 87 9.33 1.86 -9.61
N SER A 88 9.39 2.79 -8.68
CA SER A 88 10.27 2.71 -7.52
C SER A 88 9.98 1.49 -6.65
N ALA A 89 8.71 1.21 -6.39
CA ALA A 89 8.28 0.04 -5.62
C ALA A 89 8.76 -1.28 -6.23
N LEU A 90 8.65 -1.41 -7.55
CA LEU A 90 9.10 -2.59 -8.28
C LEU A 90 10.63 -2.71 -8.27
N ILE A 91 11.35 -1.61 -8.51
CA ILE A 91 12.82 -1.60 -8.50
C ILE A 91 13.34 -1.99 -7.12
N ILE A 92 12.83 -1.37 -6.05
CA ILE A 92 13.25 -1.65 -4.69
C ILE A 92 12.92 -3.09 -4.32
N ALA A 93 11.73 -3.59 -4.64
CA ALA A 93 11.36 -4.98 -4.36
C ALA A 93 12.29 -5.97 -5.07
N SER A 94 12.69 -5.69 -6.32
CA SER A 94 13.62 -6.54 -7.08
C SER A 94 15.05 -6.51 -6.54
N VAL A 95 15.49 -5.39 -5.97
CA VAL A 95 16.83 -5.25 -5.37
C VAL A 95 16.92 -5.93 -4.01
N ILE A 96 15.88 -5.74 -3.16
CA ILE A 96 15.88 -6.31 -1.80
C ILE A 96 15.69 -7.82 -1.84
N ASN A 97 14.87 -8.33 -2.75
CA ASN A 97 14.53 -9.74 -2.86
C ASN A 97 14.73 -10.26 -4.28
N PRO A 98 16.00 -10.43 -4.73
CA PRO A 98 16.27 -10.95 -6.05
C PRO A 98 15.98 -12.46 -6.09
N TYR A 99 15.04 -12.89 -6.92
CA TYR A 99 14.75 -14.30 -7.19
C TYR A 99 14.31 -14.48 -8.65
N LYS A 100 14.51 -15.71 -9.16
CA LYS A 100 13.97 -16.08 -10.46
C LYS A 100 12.51 -16.50 -10.28
N SER A 101 11.62 -15.85 -10.99
CA SER A 101 10.22 -16.23 -11.02
C SER A 101 10.04 -17.40 -11.97
N ASP A 102 9.73 -18.58 -11.43
CA ASP A 102 9.23 -19.70 -12.24
C ASP A 102 7.74 -19.44 -12.50
N ASP A 103 7.47 -18.64 -13.54
CA ASP A 103 6.11 -18.32 -13.95
C ASP A 103 5.45 -19.53 -14.59
N THR A 104 4.71 -20.28 -13.80
CA THR A 104 3.71 -21.18 -14.35
C THR A 104 2.44 -20.36 -14.66
N ASP A 105 1.97 -20.41 -15.92
CA ASP A 105 0.72 -19.76 -16.38
C ASP A 105 -0.51 -20.15 -15.54
N VAL A 106 -0.38 -21.20 -14.75
CA VAL A 106 -1.38 -21.76 -13.84
C VAL A 106 -1.84 -20.77 -12.76
N GLU A 107 -0.97 -19.87 -12.29
CA GLU A 107 -1.31 -18.93 -11.20
C GLU A 107 -2.26 -17.82 -11.67
N ILE A 108 -2.06 -17.29 -12.88
CA ILE A 108 -2.93 -16.21 -13.42
C ILE A 108 -4.26 -16.77 -13.93
N ASP A 109 -4.24 -17.96 -14.54
CA ASP A 109 -5.47 -18.63 -14.95
C ASP A 109 -6.35 -19.02 -13.77
N ASN A 110 -5.75 -19.31 -12.61
CA ASN A 110 -6.50 -19.54 -11.37
C ASN A 110 -7.10 -18.24 -10.81
N LEU A 111 -6.46 -17.09 -10.99
CA LEU A 111 -7.02 -15.78 -10.63
C LEU A 111 -8.28 -15.44 -11.42
N THR A 112 -8.26 -15.73 -12.72
CA THR A 112 -9.42 -15.50 -13.60
C THR A 112 -10.54 -16.52 -13.36
N LYS A 113 -10.21 -17.76 -12.99
CA LYS A 113 -11.18 -18.84 -12.72
C LYS A 113 -11.76 -18.78 -11.30
N SER A 114 -11.03 -18.33 -10.31
CA SER A 114 -11.54 -18.21 -8.91
C SER A 114 -12.56 -17.08 -8.75
N THR A 115 -12.59 -16.11 -9.67
CA THR A 115 -13.70 -15.14 -9.74
C THR A 115 -15.01 -15.80 -10.16
N GLU A 116 -14.95 -16.98 -10.82
CA GLU A 116 -16.13 -17.74 -11.26
C GLU A 116 -16.58 -18.84 -10.28
N THR A 117 -15.77 -19.17 -9.26
CA THR A 117 -16.02 -20.35 -8.44
C THR A 117 -15.82 -20.10 -6.95
N LYS A 118 -16.68 -19.31 -6.31
CA LYS A 118 -16.84 -19.36 -4.85
C LYS A 118 -17.71 -20.55 -4.46
N THR A 119 -17.07 -21.60 -3.97
CA THR A 119 -17.74 -22.75 -3.33
C THR A 119 -18.20 -22.33 -1.94
N LEU A 120 -19.49 -22.09 -1.77
CA LEU A 120 -20.14 -22.06 -0.47
C LEU A 120 -20.24 -23.48 0.05
N ASN A 121 -19.66 -23.74 1.23
CA ASN A 121 -19.73 -24.98 2.00
C ASN A 121 -19.03 -26.22 1.40
N GLY A 122 -17.82 -26.48 1.82
CA GLY A 122 -17.11 -27.75 2.11
C GLY A 122 -17.49 -29.08 1.45
N LYS A 123 -18.24 -29.09 0.35
CA LYS A 123 -18.59 -30.30 -0.41
C LYS A 123 -18.19 -30.14 -1.86
N THR A 124 -17.38 -31.06 -2.32
CA THR A 124 -16.99 -31.28 -3.72
C THR A 124 -18.22 -31.42 -4.61
N GLY A 125 -18.69 -30.29 -5.14
CA GLY A 125 -19.73 -30.21 -6.13
C GLY A 125 -19.27 -29.37 -7.32
N LYS A 126 -19.78 -29.68 -8.53
CA LYS A 126 -19.51 -28.90 -9.74
C LYS A 126 -19.65 -27.40 -9.48
N PRO A 127 -18.80 -26.53 -10.04
CA PRO A 127 -18.84 -25.10 -9.80
C PRO A 127 -20.23 -24.54 -10.12
N LYS A 128 -20.98 -24.17 -9.09
CA LYS A 128 -22.22 -23.44 -9.26
C LYS A 128 -21.88 -22.01 -9.60
N LYS A 129 -22.27 -21.51 -10.76
CA LYS A 129 -22.17 -20.11 -11.10
C LYS A 129 -22.88 -19.29 -10.01
N VAL A 130 -22.15 -18.54 -9.22
CA VAL A 130 -22.73 -17.61 -8.23
C VAL A 130 -23.54 -16.57 -9.00
N ALA A 131 -24.76 -16.28 -8.56
CA ALA A 131 -25.57 -15.26 -9.20
C ALA A 131 -24.84 -13.90 -9.12
N PHE A 132 -24.84 -13.14 -10.21
CA PHE A 132 -24.16 -11.85 -10.33
C PHE A 132 -24.46 -10.91 -9.14
N PHE A 133 -25.72 -10.82 -8.73
CA PHE A 133 -26.12 -9.99 -7.58
C PHE A 133 -25.59 -10.52 -6.23
N GLN A 134 -25.45 -11.83 -6.07
CA GLN A 134 -24.84 -12.41 -4.88
C GLN A 134 -23.35 -12.06 -4.81
N MET A 135 -22.65 -12.14 -5.94
CA MET A 135 -21.23 -11.75 -6.01
C MET A 135 -21.03 -10.27 -5.66
N ILE A 136 -21.92 -9.38 -6.14
CA ILE A 136 -21.88 -7.95 -5.77
C ILE A 136 -22.13 -7.79 -4.26
N GLY A 137 -23.12 -8.45 -3.70
CA GLY A 137 -23.43 -8.38 -2.29
C GLY A 137 -22.28 -8.85 -1.40
N ASP A 138 -21.67 -9.99 -1.73
CA ASP A 138 -20.51 -10.53 -1.02
C ASP A 138 -19.32 -9.56 -1.10
N SER A 139 -19.04 -9.01 -2.28
CA SER A 139 -17.96 -8.05 -2.49
C SER A 139 -18.18 -6.73 -1.73
N ALA A 140 -19.43 -6.25 -1.70
CA ALA A 140 -19.81 -5.06 -0.93
C ALA A 140 -19.61 -5.28 0.58
N MET A 141 -19.99 -6.45 1.10
CA MET A 141 -19.78 -6.82 2.50
C MET A 141 -18.30 -6.95 2.85
N ASP A 142 -17.51 -7.55 1.98
CA ASP A 142 -16.05 -7.64 2.16
C ASP A 142 -15.42 -6.23 2.16
N GLY A 143 -15.82 -5.35 1.23
CA GLY A 143 -15.36 -3.96 1.18
C GLY A 143 -15.78 -3.16 2.42
N PHE A 144 -17.00 -3.32 2.90
CA PHE A 144 -17.46 -2.68 4.14
C PHE A 144 -16.65 -3.10 5.37
N LYS A 145 -16.36 -4.41 5.51
CA LYS A 145 -15.51 -4.90 6.61
C LYS A 145 -14.13 -4.27 6.58
N ILE A 146 -13.51 -4.16 5.39
CA ILE A 146 -12.21 -3.49 5.25
C ILE A 146 -12.31 -2.02 5.64
N ALA A 147 -13.32 -1.30 5.16
CA ALA A 147 -13.50 0.11 5.48
C ALA A 147 -13.62 0.33 7.00
N VAL A 148 -14.38 -0.52 7.70
CA VAL A 148 -14.50 -0.46 9.17
C VAL A 148 -13.16 -0.74 9.85
N VAL A 149 -12.44 -1.78 9.42
CA VAL A 149 -11.11 -2.11 9.98
C VAL A 149 -10.14 -0.96 9.78
N VAL A 150 -10.09 -0.37 8.59
CA VAL A 150 -9.22 0.79 8.31
C VAL A 150 -9.60 1.99 9.18
N ALA A 151 -10.89 2.30 9.32
CA ALA A 151 -11.35 3.39 10.16
C ALA A 151 -10.95 3.19 11.64
N VAL A 152 -11.14 1.99 12.18
CA VAL A 152 -10.74 1.65 13.55
C VAL A 152 -9.22 1.75 13.73
N MET A 153 -8.45 1.26 12.77
CA MET A 153 -6.98 1.36 12.80
C MET A 153 -6.52 2.82 12.77
N LEU A 154 -7.12 3.66 11.91
CA LEU A 154 -6.82 5.08 11.85
C LEU A 154 -7.09 5.77 13.20
N LEU A 155 -8.27 5.54 13.79
CA LEU A 155 -8.62 6.09 15.11
C LEU A 155 -7.62 5.64 16.18
N ALA A 156 -7.28 4.35 16.21
CA ALA A 156 -6.34 3.80 17.18
C ALA A 156 -4.94 4.43 17.05
N PHE A 157 -4.41 4.53 15.83
CA PHE A 157 -3.07 5.10 15.61
C PHE A 157 -3.02 6.61 15.85
N ILE A 158 -4.04 7.37 15.44
CA ILE A 158 -4.10 8.81 15.72
C ILE A 158 -4.16 9.05 17.23
N SER A 159 -5.03 8.30 17.93
CA SER A 159 -5.15 8.41 19.39
C SER A 159 -3.88 8.01 20.13
N LEU A 160 -3.21 6.96 19.66
CA LEU A 160 -1.93 6.51 20.23
C LEU A 160 -0.84 7.57 20.05
N MET A 161 -0.71 8.14 18.85
CA MET A 161 0.27 9.20 18.59
C MET A 161 0.02 10.43 19.43
N GLU A 162 -1.25 10.82 19.60
CA GLU A 162 -1.60 11.96 20.44
C GLU A 162 -1.34 11.68 21.92
N ALA A 163 -1.66 10.49 22.40
CA ALA A 163 -1.33 10.07 23.77
C ALA A 163 0.17 10.11 24.05
N ILE A 164 0.99 9.63 23.10
CA ILE A 164 2.45 9.69 23.20
C ILE A 164 2.93 11.15 23.21
N ASN A 165 2.40 12.00 22.33
CA ASN A 165 2.74 13.43 22.30
C ASN A 165 2.43 14.13 23.63
N ILE A 166 1.27 13.83 24.25
CA ILE A 166 0.88 14.38 25.56
C ILE A 166 1.85 13.91 26.66
N LEU A 167 2.20 12.62 26.66
CA LEU A 167 3.15 12.06 27.63
C LEU A 167 4.53 12.73 27.54
N PHE A 168 5.06 12.88 26.33
CA PHE A 168 6.35 13.54 26.12
C PHE A 168 6.26 15.06 26.38
N GLY A 169 5.12 15.68 26.05
CA GLY A 169 4.85 17.08 26.32
C GLY A 169 4.89 17.42 27.80
N SER A 170 4.48 16.50 28.69
CA SER A 170 4.55 16.69 30.14
C SER A 170 5.99 16.80 30.68
N VAL A 171 6.96 16.29 29.94
CA VAL A 171 8.41 16.36 30.25
C VAL A 171 9.10 17.49 29.44
N GLY A 172 8.32 18.28 28.69
CA GLY A 172 8.85 19.36 27.86
C GLY A 172 9.52 18.89 26.56
N LEU A 173 9.29 17.63 26.14
CA LEU A 173 9.83 17.06 24.93
C LEU A 173 8.72 16.92 23.86
N ASN A 174 9.09 17.14 22.61
CA ASN A 174 8.21 16.87 21.48
C ASN A 174 8.61 15.52 20.86
N PHE A 175 7.76 14.50 21.00
CA PHE A 175 8.03 13.16 20.52
C PHE A 175 8.28 13.12 18.99
N ARG A 176 7.51 13.91 18.23
CA ARG A 176 7.68 13.99 16.77
C ARG A 176 9.04 14.55 16.39
N GLN A 177 9.51 15.59 17.09
CA GLN A 177 10.85 16.15 16.87
C GLN A 177 11.93 15.14 17.24
N LEU A 178 11.80 14.45 18.36
CA LEU A 178 12.75 13.45 18.80
C LEU A 178 12.96 12.36 17.74
N ILE A 179 11.87 11.81 17.21
CA ILE A 179 11.93 10.82 16.13
C ILE A 179 12.44 11.47 14.84
N GLY A 180 12.06 12.73 14.58
CA GLY A 180 12.59 13.52 13.46
C GLY A 180 14.10 13.56 13.43
N TYR A 181 14.76 13.78 14.57
CA TYR A 181 16.23 13.74 14.67
C TYR A 181 16.82 12.38 14.31
N VAL A 182 16.15 11.28 14.71
CA VAL A 182 16.59 9.91 14.37
C VAL A 182 16.52 9.65 12.86
N PHE A 183 15.50 10.18 12.19
CA PHE A 183 15.28 10.00 10.76
C PHE A 183 15.92 11.11 9.89
N ALA A 184 16.38 12.22 10.49
CA ALA A 184 17.00 13.32 9.76
C ALA A 184 18.21 12.90 8.88
N PRO A 185 19.12 12.02 9.33
CA PRO A 185 20.20 11.53 8.45
C PRO A 185 19.67 10.80 7.21
N ILE A 186 18.59 10.04 7.34
CA ILE A 186 17.96 9.32 6.22
C ILE A 186 17.32 10.34 5.25
N ALA A 187 16.60 11.33 5.78
CA ALA A 187 16.02 12.40 4.98
C ALA A 187 17.11 13.19 4.21
N PHE A 188 18.24 13.47 4.87
CA PHE A 188 19.37 14.11 4.22
C PHE A 188 19.98 13.28 3.10
N LEU A 189 20.14 11.97 3.30
CA LEU A 189 20.62 11.04 2.26
C LEU A 189 19.67 10.94 1.06
N MET A 190 18.37 11.22 1.26
CA MET A 190 17.38 11.32 0.20
C MET A 190 17.44 12.64 -0.58
N GLY A 191 18.34 13.58 -0.19
CA GLY A 191 18.53 14.85 -0.88
C GLY A 191 17.77 16.03 -0.27
N ILE A 192 17.19 15.88 0.92
CA ILE A 192 16.53 16.98 1.64
C ILE A 192 17.59 17.83 2.33
N PRO A 193 17.56 19.18 2.20
CA PRO A 193 18.49 20.07 2.91
C PRO A 193 18.48 19.79 4.42
N TRP A 194 19.65 19.91 5.07
CA TRP A 194 19.76 19.62 6.50
C TRP A 194 18.86 20.49 7.38
N SER A 195 18.58 21.72 6.95
CA SER A 195 17.65 22.64 7.62
C SER A 195 16.21 22.09 7.70
N GLU A 196 15.82 21.25 6.74
CA GLU A 196 14.49 20.66 6.65
C GLU A 196 14.48 19.16 6.98
N ALA A 197 15.66 18.59 7.28
CA ALA A 197 15.80 17.15 7.48
C ALA A 197 15.04 16.64 8.73
N VAL A 198 14.92 17.43 9.78
CA VAL A 198 14.20 17.05 11.00
C VAL A 198 12.68 17.01 10.79
N PRO A 199 12.03 18.05 10.23
CA PRO A 199 10.62 17.97 9.85
C PRO A 199 10.31 16.80 8.88
N ALA A 200 11.13 16.65 7.85
CA ALA A 200 10.98 15.55 6.90
C ALA A 200 11.15 14.18 7.55
N GLY A 201 12.15 14.03 8.43
CA GLY A 201 12.36 12.82 9.22
C GLY A 201 11.19 12.49 10.13
N SER A 202 10.55 13.51 10.73
CA SER A 202 9.34 13.35 11.53
C SER A 202 8.18 12.79 10.71
N LEU A 203 7.98 13.30 9.49
CA LEU A 203 6.95 12.80 8.57
C LEU A 203 7.21 11.35 8.14
N MET A 204 8.48 11.02 7.83
CA MET A 204 8.87 9.65 7.51
C MET A 204 8.57 8.70 8.68
N ALA A 205 8.92 9.11 9.90
CA ALA A 205 8.65 8.34 11.10
C ALA A 205 7.14 8.16 11.36
N THR A 206 6.36 9.23 11.20
CA THR A 206 4.90 9.16 11.31
C THR A 206 4.31 8.16 10.33
N LYS A 207 4.77 8.17 9.06
CA LYS A 207 4.34 7.18 8.05
C LYS A 207 4.64 5.75 8.49
N LEU A 208 5.82 5.49 9.06
CA LEU A 208 6.24 4.15 9.47
C LEU A 208 5.49 3.65 10.72
N ILE A 209 5.21 4.53 11.67
CA ILE A 209 4.55 4.19 12.94
C ILE A 209 3.05 4.04 12.76
N THR A 210 2.44 4.91 11.94
CA THR A 210 0.99 4.96 11.71
C THR A 210 0.63 4.44 10.32
N ASN A 211 0.49 5.36 9.38
CA ASN A 211 0.30 5.11 7.96
C ASN A 211 0.55 6.40 7.16
N GLU A 212 0.50 6.30 5.84
CA GLU A 212 0.78 7.45 4.98
C GLU A 212 -0.31 8.54 5.03
N PHE A 213 -1.57 8.19 5.29
CA PHE A 213 -2.66 9.17 5.36
C PHE A 213 -2.46 10.12 6.54
N VAL A 214 -2.10 9.59 7.71
CA VAL A 214 -1.78 10.39 8.91
C VAL A 214 -0.55 11.26 8.64
N ALA A 215 0.49 10.71 8.00
CA ALA A 215 1.66 11.49 7.65
C ALA A 215 1.34 12.65 6.67
N MET A 216 0.41 12.44 5.73
CA MET A 216 -0.04 13.49 4.82
C MET A 216 -0.86 14.59 5.52
N LEU A 217 -1.67 14.22 6.52
CA LEU A 217 -2.35 15.20 7.37
C LEU A 217 -1.34 16.05 8.16
N ASP A 218 -0.32 15.41 8.73
CA ASP A 218 0.75 16.11 9.44
C ASP A 218 1.54 17.03 8.48
N PHE A 219 1.82 16.58 7.27
CA PHE A 219 2.52 17.38 6.27
C PHE A 219 1.75 18.65 5.88
N LYS A 220 0.43 18.53 5.73
CA LYS A 220 -0.42 19.71 5.49
C LYS A 220 -0.32 20.72 6.63
N ASN A 221 -0.29 20.25 7.87
CA ASN A 221 -0.15 21.13 9.04
C ASN A 221 1.22 21.81 9.08
N VAL A 222 2.29 21.08 8.77
CA VAL A 222 3.66 21.61 8.69
C VAL A 222 3.79 22.65 7.57
N LEU A 223 3.17 22.43 6.40
CA LEU A 223 3.18 23.41 5.30
C LEU A 223 2.38 24.67 5.65
N GLY A 224 1.30 24.56 6.43
CA GLY A 224 0.50 25.70 6.88
C GLY A 224 1.27 26.62 7.84
N ASP A 225 2.25 26.10 8.56
CA ASP A 225 3.11 26.87 9.47
C ASP A 225 4.29 27.56 8.75
N VAL A 226 4.55 27.21 7.48
CA VAL A 226 5.68 27.72 6.66
C VAL A 226 5.21 28.78 5.63
N SER A 227 3.90 28.95 5.44
CA SER A 227 3.30 29.96 4.58
C SER A 227 2.83 31.17 5.38
#